data_867f051fa0da5610e326ad2837e8a3f2
#
_entry.id   867f051fa0da5610e326ad2837e8a3f2
#
_cell.length_a   1.000
_cell.length_b   1.000
_cell.length_c   1.000
_cell.angle_alpha   90.00
_cell.angle_beta   90.00
_cell.angle_gamma   90.00
#
_symmetry.space_group_name_H-M   'P 1'
#
loop_
_entity.id
_entity.type
_entity.pdbx_description
1 polymer ?
#
loop_
_entity_poly.entity_id
_entity_poly.type
_entity_poly.pdbx_seq_one_letter_code
_entity_poly.pdbx_strand_id
1 'polypeptide(L)'
;MTAPLRALILDDDFRVADLHRRIVDGHPGYTVTGTARSCAEARDLVRSTRPDLLLADVYLPDGDGIGLVRETGVDAILISAADDAPTVRRALRAGAVGYLVKPFERRALTGLLDRYTRYRNLLAGDRPLTQDDVDRALAILHGGAEPVSLSRSATEQRVLEALGDDEASAAEVAERVGISRATAQRHLAALAARTVVEVRLRYGSTGRPEHRYAART
;
A
#
# COMPACT_ATOMS: atom_id res chain seq x y z
N MET A 1 16.32 14.85 6.33
CA MET A 1 14.87 15.06 6.08
C MET A 1 14.68 15.04 4.57
N THR A 2 13.89 14.13 4.04
CA THR A 2 13.58 14.06 2.61
C THR A 2 12.72 15.28 2.24
N ALA A 3 12.97 15.90 1.08
CA ALA A 3 12.15 17.00 0.59
C ALA A 3 10.69 16.54 0.43
N PRO A 4 9.69 17.42 0.66
CA PRO A 4 8.29 17.07 0.50
C PRO A 4 7.99 16.70 -0.96
N LEU A 5 7.13 15.71 -1.16
CA LEU A 5 6.62 15.34 -2.47
C LEU A 5 5.72 16.46 -3.03
N ARG A 6 5.92 16.78 -4.27
CA ARG A 6 5.25 17.88 -4.96
C ARG A 6 4.02 17.35 -5.67
N ALA A 7 2.85 17.77 -5.22
CA ALA A 7 1.57 17.36 -5.80
C ALA A 7 0.94 18.46 -6.64
N LEU A 8 0.35 18.09 -7.78
CA LEU A 8 -0.48 18.96 -8.61
C LEU A 8 -1.91 18.43 -8.56
N ILE A 9 -2.87 19.32 -8.30
CA ILE A 9 -4.29 18.99 -8.26
C ILE A 9 -4.94 19.38 -9.58
N LEU A 10 -5.77 18.50 -10.12
CA LEU A 10 -6.51 18.72 -11.37
C LEU A 10 -7.98 18.33 -11.19
N ASP A 11 -8.85 19.33 -11.14
CA ASP A 11 -10.30 19.16 -11.02
C ASP A 11 -10.96 20.45 -11.54
N ASP A 12 -11.96 20.35 -12.40
CA ASP A 12 -12.65 21.50 -13.00
C ASP A 12 -13.56 22.23 -11.99
N ASP A 13 -14.04 21.53 -10.97
CA ASP A 13 -14.72 22.15 -9.82
C ASP A 13 -13.69 22.71 -8.84
N PHE A 14 -13.63 24.05 -8.77
CA PHE A 14 -12.70 24.75 -7.88
C PHE A 14 -12.89 24.41 -6.39
N ARG A 15 -14.10 24.05 -5.96
CA ARG A 15 -14.41 23.69 -4.56
C ARG A 15 -13.83 22.32 -4.24
N VAL A 16 -13.93 21.38 -5.19
CA VAL A 16 -13.36 20.04 -5.07
C VAL A 16 -11.83 20.13 -5.13
N ALA A 17 -11.29 20.90 -6.07
CA ALA A 17 -9.85 21.18 -6.15
C ALA A 17 -9.29 21.76 -4.85
N ASP A 18 -9.98 22.76 -4.25
CA ASP A 18 -9.56 23.35 -2.98
C ASP A 18 -9.66 22.37 -1.81
N LEU A 19 -10.70 21.55 -1.78
CA LEU A 19 -10.81 20.47 -0.77
C LEU A 19 -9.63 19.50 -0.87
N HIS A 20 -9.32 18.99 -2.07
CA HIS A 20 -8.19 18.10 -2.30
C HIS A 20 -6.86 18.79 -1.93
N ARG A 21 -6.66 20.05 -2.34
CA ARG A 21 -5.51 20.85 -1.98
C ARG A 21 -5.30 20.90 -0.46
N ARG A 22 -6.33 21.22 0.31
CA ARG A 22 -6.26 21.27 1.79
C ARG A 22 -5.93 19.93 2.41
N ILE A 23 -6.43 18.83 1.86
CA ILE A 23 -6.13 17.47 2.34
C ILE A 23 -4.65 17.16 2.12
N VAL A 24 -4.13 17.47 0.93
CA VAL A 24 -2.75 17.19 0.54
C VAL A 24 -1.76 18.08 1.28
N ASP A 25 -1.99 19.41 1.33
CA ASP A 25 -1.14 20.36 2.08
C ASP A 25 -1.13 20.08 3.59
N GLY A 26 -2.23 19.57 4.13
CA GLY A 26 -2.31 19.15 5.53
C GLY A 26 -1.69 17.77 5.81
N HIS A 27 -1.19 17.06 4.78
CA HIS A 27 -0.58 15.74 4.92
C HIS A 27 0.95 15.87 5.05
N PRO A 28 1.56 15.32 6.10
CA PRO A 28 3.01 15.37 6.26
C PRO A 28 3.75 14.81 5.05
N GLY A 29 4.77 15.53 4.60
CA GLY A 29 5.62 15.11 3.47
C GLY A 29 5.11 15.48 2.08
N TYR A 30 4.03 16.26 1.98
CA TYR A 30 3.52 16.81 0.72
C TYR A 30 3.52 18.33 0.68
N THR A 31 3.58 18.87 -0.54
CA THR A 31 3.30 20.27 -0.83
C THR A 31 2.57 20.36 -2.17
N VAL A 32 1.51 21.16 -2.23
CA VAL A 32 0.79 21.39 -3.48
C VAL A 32 1.50 22.47 -4.29
N THR A 33 1.90 22.14 -5.52
CA THR A 33 2.62 23.05 -6.42
C THR A 33 1.72 23.86 -7.33
N GLY A 34 0.44 23.51 -7.38
CA GLY A 34 -0.56 24.20 -8.17
C GLY A 34 -1.89 23.46 -8.22
N THR A 35 -2.89 24.15 -8.75
CA THR A 35 -4.19 23.58 -9.10
C THR A 35 -4.50 23.96 -10.55
N ALA A 36 -4.95 22.99 -11.34
CA ALA A 36 -5.38 23.17 -12.71
C ALA A 36 -6.88 22.82 -12.84
N ARG A 37 -7.57 23.46 -13.77
CA ARG A 37 -9.00 23.23 -14.04
C ARG A 37 -9.24 22.61 -15.42
N SER A 38 -8.18 22.39 -16.17
CA SER A 38 -8.20 21.83 -17.50
C SER A 38 -6.93 21.03 -17.79
N CYS A 39 -6.99 20.13 -18.77
CA CYS A 39 -5.81 19.42 -19.24
C CYS A 39 -4.73 20.38 -19.77
N ALA A 40 -5.13 21.48 -20.43
CA ALA A 40 -4.20 22.47 -20.93
C ALA A 40 -3.40 23.15 -19.81
N GLU A 41 -4.08 23.66 -18.79
CA GLU A 41 -3.43 24.24 -17.60
C GLU A 41 -2.54 23.23 -16.88
N ALA A 42 -3.01 21.98 -16.75
CA ALA A 42 -2.23 20.94 -16.09
C ALA A 42 -0.93 20.63 -16.83
N ARG A 43 -0.92 20.59 -18.17
CA ARG A 43 0.31 20.43 -18.97
C ARG A 43 1.32 21.52 -18.72
N ASP A 44 0.87 22.77 -18.65
CA ASP A 44 1.75 23.92 -18.39
C ASP A 44 2.33 23.86 -16.98
N LEU A 45 1.50 23.52 -15.98
CA LEU A 45 1.93 23.35 -14.60
C LEU A 45 2.88 22.14 -14.44
N VAL A 46 2.63 21.02 -15.11
CA VAL A 46 3.55 19.87 -15.08
C VAL A 46 4.92 20.28 -15.61
N ARG A 47 4.98 21.01 -16.73
CA ARG A 47 6.26 21.47 -17.31
C ARG A 47 7.00 22.45 -16.39
N SER A 48 6.28 23.41 -15.81
CA SER A 48 6.88 24.48 -15.01
C SER A 48 7.20 24.04 -13.58
N THR A 49 6.36 23.19 -12.96
CA THR A 49 6.51 22.82 -11.55
C THR A 49 7.10 21.43 -11.34
N ARG A 50 7.12 20.56 -12.35
CA ARG A 50 7.63 19.19 -12.27
C ARG A 50 7.12 18.45 -11.03
N PRO A 51 5.81 18.21 -10.90
CA PRO A 51 5.26 17.53 -9.75
C PRO A 51 5.69 16.06 -9.71
N ASP A 52 5.75 15.48 -8.49
CA ASP A 52 5.98 14.06 -8.27
C ASP A 52 4.70 13.25 -8.38
N LEU A 53 3.54 13.88 -8.16
CA LEU A 53 2.24 13.22 -8.11
C LEU A 53 1.16 14.13 -8.68
N LEU A 54 0.28 13.57 -9.52
CA LEU A 54 -0.98 14.20 -9.93
C LEU A 54 -2.14 13.63 -9.09
N LEU A 55 -3.00 14.51 -8.58
CA LEU A 55 -4.35 14.16 -8.16
C LEU A 55 -5.30 14.67 -9.23
N ALA A 56 -5.87 13.81 -10.04
CA ALA A 56 -6.58 14.24 -11.23
C ALA A 56 -7.99 13.64 -11.33
N ASP A 57 -8.98 14.48 -11.66
CA ASP A 57 -10.27 13.98 -12.14
C ASP A 57 -10.07 13.33 -13.53
N VAL A 58 -10.89 12.33 -13.79
CA VAL A 58 -10.94 11.64 -15.09
C VAL A 58 -11.62 12.52 -16.14
N TYR A 59 -12.70 13.19 -15.77
CA TYR A 59 -13.51 13.99 -16.69
C TYR A 59 -13.21 15.47 -16.54
N LEU A 60 -12.73 16.07 -17.60
CA LEU A 60 -12.36 17.48 -17.67
C LEU A 60 -13.03 18.13 -18.89
N PRO A 61 -13.29 19.44 -18.87
CA PRO A 61 -14.03 20.12 -19.94
C PRO A 61 -13.31 20.08 -21.29
N ASP A 62 -11.99 20.00 -21.30
CA ASP A 62 -11.13 20.02 -22.49
C ASP A 62 -10.44 18.68 -22.78
N GLY A 63 -10.78 17.61 -22.04
CA GLY A 63 -10.15 16.32 -22.27
C GLY A 63 -10.36 15.28 -21.18
N ASP A 64 -9.46 14.32 -21.18
CA ASP A 64 -9.48 13.13 -20.35
C ASP A 64 -8.24 13.09 -19.45
N GLY A 65 -8.46 13.12 -18.14
CA GLY A 65 -7.38 13.05 -17.16
C GLY A 65 -6.52 11.78 -17.26
N ILE A 66 -7.11 10.65 -17.69
CA ILE A 66 -6.36 9.41 -17.95
C ILE A 66 -5.38 9.59 -19.11
N GLY A 67 -5.84 10.28 -20.18
CA GLY A 67 -4.99 10.62 -21.33
C GLY A 67 -3.81 11.50 -20.92
N LEU A 68 -4.07 12.49 -20.05
CA LEU A 68 -3.04 13.37 -19.53
C LEU A 68 -1.99 12.61 -18.68
N VAL A 69 -2.40 11.70 -17.82
CA VAL A 69 -1.49 10.86 -17.02
C VAL A 69 -0.54 10.09 -17.95
N ARG A 70 -1.08 9.43 -18.97
CA ARG A 70 -0.26 8.70 -19.95
C ARG A 70 0.68 9.60 -20.76
N GLU A 71 0.25 10.81 -21.10
CA GLU A 71 1.04 11.79 -21.86
C GLU A 71 2.21 12.34 -21.04
N THR A 72 1.96 12.66 -19.77
CA THR A 72 2.96 13.31 -18.90
C THR A 72 3.92 12.32 -18.26
N GLY A 73 3.51 11.06 -18.08
CA GLY A 73 4.31 10.05 -17.39
C GLY A 73 4.49 10.34 -15.89
N VAL A 74 3.76 11.30 -15.33
CA VAL A 74 3.79 11.60 -13.90
C VAL A 74 2.89 10.60 -13.17
N ASP A 75 3.37 10.07 -12.05
CA ASP A 75 2.57 9.20 -11.19
C ASP A 75 1.25 9.89 -10.81
N ALA A 76 0.14 9.17 -10.84
CA ALA A 76 -1.17 9.79 -10.62
C ALA A 76 -2.09 8.96 -9.70
N ILE A 77 -2.80 9.66 -8.82
CA ILE A 77 -4.02 9.18 -8.17
C ILE A 77 -5.20 9.79 -8.94
N LEU A 78 -6.00 8.93 -9.57
CA LEU A 78 -7.22 9.37 -10.25
C LEU A 78 -8.38 9.39 -9.27
N ILE A 79 -9.20 10.43 -9.36
CA ILE A 79 -10.33 10.67 -8.47
C ILE A 79 -11.54 10.97 -9.35
N SER A 80 -12.52 10.08 -9.39
CA SER A 80 -13.62 10.19 -10.35
C SER A 80 -14.95 9.64 -9.83
N ALA A 81 -16.06 10.12 -10.39
CA ALA A 81 -17.35 9.49 -10.21
C ALA A 81 -17.53 8.20 -11.03
N ALA A 82 -16.63 7.93 -11.98
CA ALA A 82 -16.65 6.70 -12.76
C ALA A 82 -16.23 5.50 -11.92
N ASP A 83 -17.11 4.53 -11.81
CA ASP A 83 -16.91 3.27 -11.07
C ASP A 83 -16.93 2.03 -12.00
N ASP A 84 -17.05 2.27 -13.33
CA ASP A 84 -17.10 1.22 -14.33
C ASP A 84 -15.72 0.58 -14.57
N ALA A 85 -15.71 -0.73 -14.74
CA ALA A 85 -14.47 -1.50 -14.92
C ALA A 85 -13.65 -1.12 -16.18
N PRO A 86 -14.22 -0.75 -17.33
CA PRO A 86 -13.46 -0.23 -18.46
C PRO A 86 -12.64 1.02 -18.12
N THR A 87 -13.23 2.01 -17.47
CA THR A 87 -12.55 3.26 -17.07
C THR A 87 -11.44 2.99 -16.06
N VAL A 88 -11.72 2.19 -15.02
CA VAL A 88 -10.70 1.81 -14.05
C VAL A 88 -9.52 1.06 -14.69
N ARG A 89 -9.80 0.09 -15.58
CA ARG A 89 -8.71 -0.61 -16.32
C ARG A 89 -7.90 0.33 -17.20
N ARG A 90 -8.54 1.31 -17.83
CA ARG A 90 -7.88 2.32 -18.65
C ARG A 90 -6.95 3.19 -17.81
N ALA A 91 -7.40 3.60 -16.62
CA ALA A 91 -6.63 4.34 -15.63
C ALA A 91 -5.35 3.59 -15.19
N LEU A 92 -5.50 2.33 -14.79
CA LEU A 92 -4.37 1.49 -14.37
C LEU A 92 -3.37 1.26 -15.50
N ARG A 93 -3.84 1.05 -16.75
CA ARG A 93 -2.96 0.93 -17.93
C ARG A 93 -2.24 2.24 -18.28
N ALA A 94 -2.79 3.38 -17.90
CA ALA A 94 -2.15 4.68 -18.11
C ALA A 94 -1.06 4.98 -17.07
N GLY A 95 -0.88 4.14 -16.05
CA GLY A 95 0.12 4.31 -15.01
C GLY A 95 -0.42 4.95 -13.72
N ALA A 96 -1.77 4.94 -13.53
CA ALA A 96 -2.32 5.41 -12.25
C ALA A 96 -1.85 4.52 -11.09
N VAL A 97 -1.25 5.13 -10.07
CA VAL A 97 -0.80 4.48 -8.84
C VAL A 97 -1.92 4.33 -7.81
N GLY A 98 -3.06 4.96 -8.04
CA GLY A 98 -4.26 4.85 -7.22
C GLY A 98 -5.51 5.32 -7.96
N TYR A 99 -6.67 4.86 -7.50
CA TYR A 99 -7.97 5.26 -7.99
C TYR A 99 -8.94 5.41 -6.83
N LEU A 100 -9.66 6.53 -6.77
CA LEU A 100 -10.72 6.80 -5.79
C LEU A 100 -12.03 7.07 -6.50
N VAL A 101 -13.06 6.33 -6.12
CA VAL A 101 -14.43 6.58 -6.60
C VAL A 101 -15.10 7.61 -5.70
N LYS A 102 -15.61 8.71 -6.28
CA LYS A 102 -16.40 9.73 -5.56
C LYS A 102 -17.81 9.18 -5.28
N PRO A 103 -18.41 9.41 -4.07
CA PRO A 103 -17.82 10.08 -2.92
C PRO A 103 -16.93 9.16 -2.08
N PHE A 104 -15.87 9.71 -1.49
CA PHE A 104 -14.98 8.97 -0.61
C PHE A 104 -14.68 9.78 0.67
N GLU A 105 -14.27 9.09 1.71
CA GLU A 105 -13.85 9.73 2.96
C GLU A 105 -12.39 10.22 2.87
N ARG A 106 -12.09 11.31 3.60
CA ARG A 106 -10.74 11.87 3.70
C ARG A 106 -9.66 10.82 3.96
N ARG A 107 -9.96 9.84 4.84
CA ARG A 107 -9.02 8.76 5.17
C ARG A 107 -8.60 7.90 3.97
N ALA A 108 -9.46 7.77 2.96
CA ALA A 108 -9.14 7.00 1.76
C ALA A 108 -8.02 7.69 0.95
N LEU A 109 -8.11 9.02 0.78
CA LEU A 109 -7.07 9.80 0.11
C LEU A 109 -5.78 9.84 0.93
N THR A 110 -5.84 10.15 2.23
CA THR A 110 -4.63 10.19 3.07
C THR A 110 -3.94 8.82 3.14
N GLY A 111 -4.69 7.71 3.17
CA GLY A 111 -4.14 6.37 3.10
C GLY A 111 -3.43 6.06 1.77
N LEU A 112 -3.91 6.60 0.63
CA LEU A 112 -3.20 6.50 -0.65
C LEU A 112 -1.91 7.31 -0.64
N LEU A 113 -1.92 8.53 -0.09
CA LEU A 113 -0.74 9.38 0.04
C LEU A 113 0.34 8.70 0.91
N ASP A 114 -0.06 8.10 2.05
CA ASP A 114 0.84 7.33 2.91
C ASP A 114 1.50 6.15 2.17
N ARG A 115 0.71 5.40 1.40
CA ARG A 115 1.22 4.28 0.59
C ARG A 115 2.18 4.75 -0.49
N TYR A 116 1.81 5.80 -1.22
CA TYR A 116 2.66 6.37 -2.26
C TYR A 116 3.99 6.88 -1.69
N THR A 117 3.97 7.57 -0.55
CA THR A 117 5.20 8.01 0.13
C THR A 117 6.11 6.84 0.48
N ARG A 118 5.55 5.76 1.06
CA ARG A 118 6.34 4.56 1.39
C ARG A 118 6.89 3.87 0.15
N TYR A 119 6.10 3.75 -0.91
CA TYR A 119 6.51 3.22 -2.20
C TYR A 119 7.69 4.02 -2.77
N ARG A 120 7.58 5.34 -2.85
CA ARG A 120 8.64 6.22 -3.35
C ARG A 120 9.91 6.12 -2.50
N ASN A 121 9.79 6.10 -1.19
CA ASN A 121 10.93 5.98 -0.29
C ASN A 121 11.67 4.64 -0.43
N LEU A 122 10.94 3.55 -0.68
CA LEU A 122 11.55 2.24 -0.88
C LEU A 122 12.35 2.17 -2.19
N LEU A 123 11.88 2.86 -3.23
CA LEU A 123 12.54 2.93 -4.53
C LEU A 123 13.54 4.09 -4.66
N ALA A 124 13.69 4.93 -3.62
CA ALA A 124 14.61 6.05 -3.64
C ALA A 124 16.07 5.60 -3.52
N GLY A 125 16.97 6.32 -4.21
CA GLY A 125 18.41 6.10 -4.19
C GLY A 125 18.91 5.19 -5.31
N ASP A 126 20.25 5.10 -5.43
CA ASP A 126 20.93 4.44 -6.56
C ASP A 126 21.38 3.00 -6.22
N ARG A 127 20.97 2.46 -5.06
CA ARG A 127 21.32 1.08 -4.68
C ARG A 127 20.58 0.08 -5.60
N PRO A 128 21.21 -1.04 -5.96
CA PRO A 128 20.50 -2.13 -6.60
C PRO A 128 19.34 -2.62 -5.74
N LEU A 129 18.17 -2.82 -6.36
CA LEU A 129 17.00 -3.38 -5.70
C LEU A 129 17.04 -4.91 -5.77
N THR A 130 16.67 -5.57 -4.67
CA THR A 130 16.42 -7.01 -4.64
C THR A 130 14.99 -7.31 -5.14
N GLN A 131 14.70 -8.58 -5.49
CA GLN A 131 13.34 -8.98 -5.83
C GLN A 131 12.38 -8.71 -4.67
N ASP A 132 12.80 -8.93 -3.43
CA ASP A 132 12.01 -8.63 -2.23
C ASP A 132 11.66 -7.14 -2.10
N ASP A 133 12.58 -6.24 -2.49
CA ASP A 133 12.30 -4.80 -2.50
C ASP A 133 11.23 -4.46 -3.53
N VAL A 134 11.29 -5.06 -4.73
CA VAL A 134 10.30 -4.88 -5.80
C VAL A 134 8.94 -5.40 -5.36
N ASP A 135 8.88 -6.63 -4.83
CA ASP A 135 7.63 -7.25 -4.37
C ASP A 135 6.99 -6.43 -3.23
N ARG A 136 7.81 -5.92 -2.32
CA ARG A 136 7.35 -5.04 -1.24
C ARG A 136 6.83 -3.70 -1.77
N ALA A 137 7.51 -3.09 -2.74
CA ALA A 137 7.06 -1.84 -3.35
C ALA A 137 5.68 -2.00 -4.00
N LEU A 138 5.49 -3.05 -4.80
CA LEU A 138 4.22 -3.36 -5.45
C LEU A 138 3.10 -3.63 -4.44
N ALA A 139 3.39 -4.40 -3.38
CA ALA A 139 2.41 -4.68 -2.34
C ALA A 139 1.99 -3.42 -1.56
N ILE A 140 2.93 -2.52 -1.24
CA ILE A 140 2.62 -1.24 -0.59
C ILE A 140 1.69 -0.43 -1.48
N LEU A 141 1.98 -0.31 -2.77
CA LEU A 141 1.21 0.50 -3.70
C LEU A 141 -0.23 -0.01 -3.85
N HIS A 142 -0.40 -1.32 -3.95
CA HIS A 142 -1.72 -1.96 -4.12
C HIS A 142 -2.51 -2.15 -2.82
N GLY A 143 -2.03 -1.62 -1.70
CA GLY A 143 -2.75 -1.72 -0.41
C GLY A 143 -2.81 -3.13 0.16
N GLY A 144 -1.99 -4.04 -0.36
CA GLY A 144 -1.69 -5.30 0.30
C GLY A 144 -1.17 -5.00 1.71
N ALA A 145 -1.54 -5.78 2.70
CA ALA A 145 -0.71 -5.87 3.90
C ALA A 145 0.72 -6.01 3.39
N GLU A 146 1.66 -5.22 3.94
CA GLU A 146 3.07 -5.39 3.55
C GLU A 146 3.30 -6.89 3.40
N PRO A 147 3.80 -7.38 2.26
CA PRO A 147 4.23 -8.75 2.23
C PRO A 147 5.17 -8.83 3.42
N VAL A 148 4.75 -9.55 4.43
CA VAL A 148 5.66 -9.95 5.51
C VAL A 148 6.81 -10.51 4.71
N SER A 149 7.94 -9.79 4.69
CA SER A 149 9.07 -10.09 3.81
C SER A 149 9.25 -11.60 3.80
N LEU A 150 9.44 -12.20 2.62
CA LEU A 150 9.83 -13.61 2.52
C LEU A 150 11.16 -13.87 3.25
N SER A 151 11.94 -12.85 3.57
CA SER A 151 12.85 -12.87 4.69
C SER A 151 11.98 -12.98 5.95
N ARG A 152 11.76 -14.22 6.38
CA ARG A 152 11.17 -14.58 7.66
C ARG A 152 11.74 -13.62 8.69
N SER A 153 10.90 -12.84 9.39
CA SER A 153 11.44 -11.98 10.45
C SER A 153 12.32 -12.86 11.34
N ALA A 154 13.41 -12.34 11.87
CA ALA A 154 14.30 -13.15 12.71
C ALA A 154 13.50 -13.90 13.79
N THR A 155 12.36 -13.35 14.22
CA THR A 155 11.43 -13.98 15.16
C THR A 155 10.64 -15.11 14.50
N GLU A 156 10.15 -14.98 13.26
CA GLU A 156 9.45 -16.06 12.54
C GLU A 156 10.38 -17.23 12.25
N GLN A 157 11.63 -16.93 11.91
CA GLN A 157 12.65 -17.96 11.67
C GLN A 157 12.94 -18.73 12.96
N ARG A 158 13.10 -18.04 14.09
CA ARG A 158 13.24 -18.66 15.41
C ARG A 158 11.99 -19.46 15.83
N VAL A 159 10.79 -18.98 15.50
CA VAL A 159 9.54 -19.71 15.75
C VAL A 159 9.47 -21.00 14.93
N LEU A 160 9.91 -21.02 13.68
CA LEU A 160 9.96 -22.22 12.83
C LEU A 160 11.05 -23.20 13.31
N GLU A 161 12.24 -22.69 13.65
CA GLU A 161 13.32 -23.51 14.23
C GLU A 161 12.89 -24.14 15.57
N ALA A 162 12.16 -23.37 16.41
CA ALA A 162 11.65 -23.88 17.67
C ALA A 162 10.48 -24.87 17.50
N LEU A 163 9.77 -24.84 16.38
CA LEU A 163 8.75 -25.83 16.07
C LEU A 163 9.40 -27.18 15.75
N GLY A 164 10.54 -27.16 15.03
CA GLY A 164 11.25 -28.38 14.61
C GLY A 164 10.38 -29.29 13.74
N ASP A 165 10.64 -30.60 13.83
CA ASP A 165 9.88 -31.64 13.15
C ASP A 165 8.66 -32.13 13.96
N ASP A 166 8.50 -31.65 15.20
CA ASP A 166 7.46 -32.05 16.12
C ASP A 166 6.27 -31.07 16.17
N GLU A 167 5.15 -31.55 16.66
CA GLU A 167 4.00 -30.69 16.96
C GLU A 167 4.20 -29.93 18.28
N ALA A 168 4.03 -28.59 18.27
CA ALA A 168 4.10 -27.77 19.47
C ALA A 168 2.93 -26.82 19.61
N SER A 169 2.56 -26.50 20.86
CA SER A 169 1.58 -25.45 21.19
C SER A 169 2.23 -24.06 21.14
N ALA A 170 1.42 -23.02 21.05
CA ALA A 170 1.92 -21.64 21.10
C ALA A 170 2.65 -21.30 22.42
N ALA A 171 2.32 -22.00 23.51
CA ALA A 171 2.99 -21.83 24.79
C ALA A 171 4.40 -22.44 24.79
N GLU A 172 4.53 -23.67 24.28
CA GLU A 172 5.82 -24.36 24.14
C GLU A 172 6.78 -23.62 23.21
N VAL A 173 6.28 -23.12 22.06
CA VAL A 173 7.06 -22.30 21.14
C VAL A 173 7.48 -20.97 21.80
N ALA A 174 6.58 -20.33 22.55
CA ALA A 174 6.87 -19.09 23.26
C ALA A 174 8.02 -19.25 24.25
N GLU A 175 8.01 -20.35 25.00
CA GLU A 175 9.07 -20.71 25.98
C GLU A 175 10.41 -20.95 25.28
N ARG A 176 10.42 -21.77 24.19
CA ARG A 176 11.64 -22.08 23.44
C ARG A 176 12.27 -20.85 22.77
N VAL A 177 11.46 -19.90 22.31
CA VAL A 177 11.92 -18.69 21.61
C VAL A 177 12.22 -17.53 22.56
N GLY A 178 11.69 -17.57 23.80
CA GLY A 178 11.82 -16.48 24.78
C GLY A 178 10.94 -15.27 24.46
N ILE A 179 9.70 -15.51 23.95
CA ILE A 179 8.71 -14.49 23.62
C ILE A 179 7.39 -14.72 24.39
N SER A 180 6.48 -13.74 24.37
CA SER A 180 5.17 -13.96 24.97
C SER A 180 4.33 -14.98 24.18
N ARG A 181 3.45 -15.73 24.88
CA ARG A 181 2.49 -16.65 24.23
C ARG A 181 1.64 -15.96 23.17
N ALA A 182 1.19 -14.72 23.43
CA ALA A 182 0.41 -13.95 22.49
C ALA A 182 1.21 -13.63 21.21
N THR A 183 2.51 -13.32 21.34
CA THR A 183 3.40 -13.09 20.21
C THR A 183 3.63 -14.38 19.41
N ALA A 184 3.91 -15.51 20.07
CA ALA A 184 4.06 -16.81 19.41
C ALA A 184 2.79 -17.20 18.66
N GLN A 185 1.60 -17.06 19.28
CA GLN A 185 0.33 -17.36 18.66
C GLN A 185 0.07 -16.52 17.40
N ARG A 186 0.41 -15.22 17.42
CA ARG A 186 0.27 -14.34 16.26
C ARG A 186 1.18 -14.77 15.10
N HIS A 187 2.44 -15.12 15.37
CA HIS A 187 3.36 -15.60 14.34
C HIS A 187 2.96 -16.96 13.79
N LEU A 188 2.56 -17.91 14.64
CA LEU A 188 2.08 -19.22 14.22
C LEU A 188 0.80 -19.15 13.40
N ALA A 189 -0.16 -18.27 13.76
CA ALA A 189 -1.36 -18.02 12.97
C ALA A 189 -1.04 -17.43 11.60
N ALA A 190 -0.09 -16.48 11.52
CA ALA A 190 0.37 -15.91 10.24
C ALA A 190 1.07 -16.95 9.36
N LEU A 191 1.89 -17.84 9.95
CA LEU A 191 2.53 -18.95 9.25
C LEU A 191 1.52 -19.99 8.75
N ALA A 192 0.49 -20.27 9.53
CA ALA A 192 -0.61 -21.16 9.15
C ALA A 192 -1.45 -20.58 7.99
N ALA A 193 -1.75 -19.28 8.03
CA ALA A 193 -2.45 -18.59 6.94
C ALA A 193 -1.66 -18.63 5.61
N ARG A 194 -0.33 -18.72 5.67
CA ARG A 194 0.57 -18.87 4.53
C ARG A 194 0.87 -20.33 4.18
N THR A 195 0.18 -21.30 4.80
CA THR A 195 0.36 -22.74 4.59
C THR A 195 1.78 -23.27 4.88
N VAL A 196 2.60 -22.53 5.61
CA VAL A 196 3.94 -22.95 6.05
C VAL A 196 3.87 -23.89 7.25
N VAL A 197 2.83 -23.73 8.07
CA VAL A 197 2.58 -24.51 9.29
C VAL A 197 1.17 -25.06 9.22
N GLU A 198 0.99 -26.34 9.61
CA GLU A 198 -0.34 -26.95 9.81
C GLU A 198 -0.83 -26.72 11.22
N VAL A 199 -2.17 -26.52 11.36
CA VAL A 199 -2.84 -26.42 12.65
C VAL A 199 -3.63 -27.68 12.89
N ARG A 200 -3.36 -28.38 14.00
CA ARG A 200 -4.11 -29.54 14.46
C ARG A 200 -4.76 -29.25 15.79
N LEU A 201 -5.94 -29.79 15.99
CA LEU A 201 -6.68 -29.69 17.27
C LEU A 201 -6.40 -30.94 18.10
N ARG A 202 -5.83 -30.75 19.30
CA ARG A 202 -5.68 -31.83 20.26
C ARG A 202 -6.76 -31.70 21.34
N TYR A 203 -7.60 -32.73 21.46
CA TYR A 203 -8.61 -32.81 22.50
C TYR A 203 -8.03 -33.54 23.73
N GLY A 204 -7.93 -32.80 24.84
CA GLY A 204 -7.59 -33.40 26.14
C GLY A 204 -8.81 -34.05 26.81
N SER A 205 -8.57 -34.88 27.83
CA SER A 205 -9.62 -35.59 28.57
C SER A 205 -10.62 -34.68 29.32
N THR A 206 -10.26 -33.45 29.59
CA THR A 206 -11.07 -32.39 30.23
C THR A 206 -10.54 -31.03 29.80
N GLY A 207 -11.27 -30.30 28.92
CA GLY A 207 -10.89 -28.92 28.59
C GLY A 207 -11.17 -28.50 27.17
N ARG A 208 -10.83 -27.23 26.88
CA ARG A 208 -10.91 -26.61 25.56
C ARG A 208 -9.88 -27.26 24.64
N PRO A 209 -10.21 -27.52 23.35
CA PRO A 209 -9.22 -28.04 22.38
C PRO A 209 -8.00 -27.12 22.29
N GLU A 210 -6.80 -27.71 22.31
CA GLU A 210 -5.54 -26.99 22.16
C GLU A 210 -5.09 -27.01 20.71
N HIS A 211 -4.70 -25.85 20.20
CA HIS A 211 -4.09 -25.73 18.88
C HIS A 211 -2.63 -26.22 18.93
N ARG A 212 -2.32 -27.22 18.15
CA ARG A 212 -0.95 -27.71 17.90
C ARG A 212 -0.52 -27.30 16.50
N TYR A 213 0.71 -26.94 16.36
CA TYR A 213 1.30 -26.44 15.12
C TYR A 213 2.45 -27.39 14.71
N ALA A 214 2.51 -27.75 13.43
CA ALA A 214 3.56 -28.56 12.85
C ALA A 214 4.12 -27.91 11.59
N ALA A 215 5.41 -27.98 11.36
CA ALA A 215 6.00 -27.56 10.09
C ALA A 215 5.47 -28.44 8.95
N ARG A 216 5.13 -27.84 7.82
CA ARG A 216 4.71 -28.58 6.65
C ARG A 216 5.96 -28.99 5.88
N THR A 217 6.18 -30.30 5.77
CA THR A 217 7.26 -30.91 4.99
C THR A 217 6.99 -30.76 3.50
#